data_4eb82a74e7ecfdcfef0a3fd1eaf84703
#
_entry.id   4eb82a74e7ecfdcfef0a3fd1eaf84703
#
_cell.length_a   1.000
_cell.length_b   1.000
_cell.length_c   1.000
_cell.angle_alpha   90.00
_cell.angle_beta   90.00
_cell.angle_gamma   90.00
#
_symmetry.space_group_name_H-M   'P 1'
#
loop_
_entity.id
_entity.type
_entity.pdbx_description
1 polymer ?
#
loop_
_entity_poly.entity_id
_entity_poly.type
_entity_poly.pdbx_seq_one_letter_code
_entity_poly.pdbx_strand_id
1 'polypeptide(L)'
;MRYTSENIVANGIPDEQKEIFMAQSTEAPPPPREAIAPMGINHLVLNVRNMEESYQFWTEIMGFKQVGELQPRPDGSRPKTRFYSGDHGGKLNRHDLALVEMPNLPPPPPWNMFDSPLAINHIAIAMPNRDDWLKLLAFLKSRGVTFHRRVNHGMTHSLYITDPNGYGIEVLYELPRDMWEGDIDAALNYAERLPTEGEEALVDDADNVPVFGKP
;
A
#
# COMPACT_ATOMS: atom_id res chain seq x y z
N MET A 1 21.39 -32.31 8.87
CA MET A 1 21.32 -31.75 10.22
C MET A 1 19.98 -31.05 10.38
N ARG A 2 19.12 -31.52 11.28
CA ARG A 2 17.84 -30.88 11.55
C ARG A 2 18.15 -29.73 12.52
N TYR A 3 17.92 -28.49 12.10
CA TYR A 3 17.90 -27.34 12.99
C TYR A 3 16.57 -27.37 13.76
N THR A 4 16.61 -27.66 15.03
CA THR A 4 15.46 -27.47 15.92
C THR A 4 15.42 -26.01 16.35
N SER A 5 14.23 -25.47 16.45
CA SER A 5 13.90 -24.05 16.75
C SER A 5 14.32 -23.58 18.16
N GLU A 6 14.98 -24.43 18.94
CA GLU A 6 15.32 -24.16 20.34
C GLU A 6 16.61 -23.35 20.56
N ASN A 7 17.43 -23.13 19.51
CA ASN A 7 18.78 -22.55 19.71
C ASN A 7 18.93 -21.05 19.38
N ILE A 8 17.86 -20.31 19.12
CA ILE A 8 17.97 -18.90 18.67
C ILE A 8 17.56 -17.87 19.74
N VAL A 9 16.94 -18.28 20.86
CA VAL A 9 16.31 -17.30 21.80
C VAL A 9 17.09 -17.11 23.12
N ALA A 10 18.22 -17.74 23.34
CA ALA A 10 18.77 -17.85 24.71
C ALA A 10 19.84 -16.81 25.15
N ASN A 11 20.29 -15.93 24.28
CA ASN A 11 21.35 -14.96 24.65
C ASN A 11 20.81 -13.52 24.73
N GLY A 12 20.44 -13.07 25.91
CA GLY A 12 20.14 -11.66 26.22
C GLY A 12 18.89 -11.37 27.06
N ILE A 13 18.14 -12.39 27.44
CA ILE A 13 16.94 -12.21 28.29
C ILE A 13 17.31 -12.52 29.74
N PRO A 14 17.01 -11.63 30.73
CA PRO A 14 17.20 -11.92 32.16
C PRO A 14 16.45 -13.19 32.60
N ASP A 15 17.02 -13.95 33.51
CA ASP A 15 16.49 -15.26 33.93
C ASP A 15 15.06 -15.20 34.50
N GLU A 16 14.67 -14.12 35.15
CA GLU A 16 13.29 -13.88 35.59
C GLU A 16 12.29 -13.75 34.41
N GLN A 17 12.72 -13.22 33.29
CA GLN A 17 11.86 -13.14 32.08
C GLN A 17 11.81 -14.45 31.31
N LYS A 18 12.83 -15.30 31.46
CA LYS A 18 12.81 -16.66 30.89
C LYS A 18 11.81 -17.56 31.61
N GLU A 19 11.68 -17.45 32.95
CA GLU A 19 10.67 -18.20 33.70
C GLU A 19 9.24 -17.78 33.36
N ILE A 20 8.99 -16.49 33.13
CA ILE A 20 7.67 -15.99 32.66
C ILE A 20 7.37 -16.48 31.24
N PHE A 21 8.38 -16.56 30.38
CA PHE A 21 8.21 -17.04 28.99
C PHE A 21 8.02 -18.57 28.92
N MET A 22 8.63 -19.32 29.83
CA MET A 22 8.52 -20.79 29.91
C MET A 22 7.28 -21.26 30.68
N ALA A 23 6.67 -20.40 31.50
CA ALA A 23 5.44 -20.71 32.24
C ALA A 23 4.15 -20.53 31.41
N GLN A 24 4.26 -20.09 30.14
CA GLN A 24 3.12 -20.12 29.24
C GLN A 24 2.85 -21.57 28.86
N SER A 25 1.66 -22.04 29.23
CA SER A 25 1.14 -23.39 29.00
C SER A 25 1.55 -23.92 27.62
N THR A 26 2.15 -25.10 27.56
CA THR A 26 2.47 -25.82 26.31
C THR A 26 1.23 -26.31 25.56
N GLU A 27 0.06 -26.18 26.13
CA GLU A 27 -1.20 -26.49 25.46
C GLU A 27 -1.70 -25.30 24.65
N ALA A 28 -1.95 -25.54 23.36
CA ALA A 28 -2.59 -24.56 22.49
C ALA A 28 -3.95 -24.17 23.08
N PRO A 29 -4.30 -22.88 23.12
CA PRO A 29 -5.62 -22.47 23.59
C PRO A 29 -6.70 -23.13 22.73
N PRO A 30 -7.87 -23.43 23.31
CA PRO A 30 -8.99 -23.99 22.53
C PRO A 30 -9.35 -23.03 21.39
N PRO A 31 -9.76 -23.54 20.22
CA PRO A 31 -10.12 -22.72 19.09
C PRO A 31 -11.26 -21.76 19.47
N PRO A 32 -11.19 -20.50 19.05
CA PRO A 32 -12.25 -19.54 19.31
C PRO A 32 -13.55 -20.00 18.61
N ARG A 33 -14.70 -19.70 19.22
CA ARG A 33 -16.03 -20.04 18.64
C ARG A 33 -16.38 -19.16 17.45
N GLU A 34 -15.78 -17.99 17.37
CA GLU A 34 -15.96 -17.01 16.28
C GLU A 34 -14.60 -16.61 15.72
N ALA A 35 -14.59 -16.16 14.46
CA ALA A 35 -13.37 -15.64 13.84
C ALA A 35 -12.88 -14.39 14.58
N ILE A 36 -11.59 -14.35 14.85
CA ILE A 36 -10.94 -13.15 15.43
C ILE A 36 -10.68 -12.16 14.30
N ALA A 37 -11.22 -10.96 14.42
CA ALA A 37 -11.01 -9.89 13.43
C ALA A 37 -9.54 -9.48 13.38
N PRO A 38 -8.91 -9.44 12.19
CA PRO A 38 -7.55 -8.93 12.04
C PRO A 38 -7.51 -7.41 12.21
N MET A 39 -6.35 -6.85 12.51
CA MET A 39 -6.15 -5.40 12.55
C MET A 39 -6.21 -4.75 11.15
N GLY A 40 -5.96 -5.51 10.09
CA GLY A 40 -5.95 -5.06 8.70
C GLY A 40 -4.80 -5.68 7.89
N ILE A 41 -4.60 -5.16 6.69
CA ILE A 41 -3.47 -5.57 5.85
C ILE A 41 -2.19 -4.95 6.40
N ASN A 42 -1.14 -5.76 6.60
CA ASN A 42 0.12 -5.29 7.17
C ASN A 42 1.10 -4.80 6.09
N HIS A 43 1.24 -5.53 4.99
CA HIS A 43 2.10 -5.19 3.86
C HIS A 43 1.67 -5.92 2.59
N LEU A 44 2.16 -5.45 1.45
CA LEU A 44 2.02 -6.09 0.15
C LEU A 44 3.37 -6.56 -0.36
N VAL A 45 3.38 -7.65 -1.13
CA VAL A 45 4.55 -8.12 -1.87
C VAL A 45 4.19 -8.21 -3.35
N LEU A 46 4.93 -7.49 -4.19
CA LEU A 46 4.70 -7.43 -5.62
C LEU A 46 5.87 -8.06 -6.39
N ASN A 47 5.52 -8.83 -7.40
CA ASN A 47 6.51 -9.30 -8.37
C ASN A 47 6.75 -8.21 -9.42
N VAL A 48 8.01 -7.87 -9.65
CA VAL A 48 8.42 -6.84 -10.60
C VAL A 48 9.39 -7.40 -11.63
N ARG A 49 9.34 -6.92 -12.87
CA ARG A 49 10.22 -7.40 -13.95
C ARG A 49 11.63 -6.87 -13.81
N ASN A 50 11.77 -5.62 -13.41
CA ASN A 50 13.03 -4.91 -13.27
C ASN A 50 13.04 -4.17 -11.94
N MET A 51 13.95 -4.56 -11.06
CA MET A 51 14.04 -3.98 -9.73
C MET A 51 14.44 -2.51 -9.76
N GLU A 52 15.33 -2.10 -10.67
CA GLU A 52 15.82 -0.71 -10.72
C GLU A 52 14.74 0.25 -11.25
N GLU A 53 14.00 -0.15 -12.28
CA GLU A 53 12.85 0.60 -12.80
C GLU A 53 11.76 0.76 -11.73
N SER A 54 11.46 -0.32 -11.03
CA SER A 54 10.48 -0.30 -9.94
C SER A 54 10.99 0.50 -8.72
N TYR A 55 12.29 0.43 -8.41
CA TYR A 55 12.92 1.25 -7.38
C TYR A 55 12.74 2.75 -7.68
N GLN A 56 13.07 3.18 -8.91
CA GLN A 56 12.91 4.59 -9.31
C GLN A 56 11.46 5.04 -9.18
N PHE A 57 10.49 4.23 -9.64
CA PHE A 57 9.09 4.56 -9.49
C PHE A 57 8.67 4.71 -8.02
N TRP A 58 8.96 3.71 -7.20
CA TRP A 58 8.50 3.71 -5.81
C TRP A 58 9.21 4.73 -4.92
N THR A 59 10.50 5.04 -5.20
CA THR A 59 11.25 6.01 -4.41
C THR A 59 11.20 7.43 -4.97
N GLU A 60 11.38 7.62 -6.28
CA GLU A 60 11.50 8.95 -6.88
C GLU A 60 10.14 9.52 -7.30
N ILE A 61 9.16 8.67 -7.64
CA ILE A 61 7.82 9.10 -8.04
C ILE A 61 6.84 9.03 -6.87
N MET A 62 6.78 7.91 -6.16
CA MET A 62 5.83 7.69 -5.06
C MET A 62 6.35 8.13 -3.68
N GLY A 63 7.65 8.46 -3.56
CA GLY A 63 8.24 8.98 -2.32
C GLY A 63 8.46 7.95 -1.21
N PHE A 64 8.31 6.65 -1.50
CA PHE A 64 8.64 5.60 -0.54
C PHE A 64 10.14 5.57 -0.26
N LYS A 65 10.54 5.12 0.92
CA LYS A 65 11.95 4.93 1.29
C LYS A 65 12.28 3.45 1.34
N GLN A 66 13.38 3.05 0.70
CA GLN A 66 13.89 1.70 0.89
C GLN A 66 14.41 1.55 2.32
N VAL A 67 13.91 0.54 3.03
CA VAL A 67 14.27 0.26 4.44
C VAL A 67 15.13 -0.99 4.58
N GLY A 68 15.27 -1.79 3.51
CA GLY A 68 16.11 -2.97 3.52
C GLY A 68 16.09 -3.73 2.21
N GLU A 69 16.96 -4.75 2.12
CA GLU A 69 16.98 -5.73 1.04
C GLU A 69 17.42 -7.11 1.55
N LEU A 70 16.98 -8.16 0.88
CA LEU A 70 17.49 -9.49 1.17
C LEU A 70 18.88 -9.67 0.56
N GLN A 71 19.80 -10.17 1.37
CA GLN A 71 21.14 -10.50 0.89
C GLN A 71 21.06 -11.67 -0.12
N PRO A 72 21.79 -11.60 -1.24
CA PRO A 72 21.84 -12.70 -2.20
C PRO A 72 22.38 -13.99 -1.55
N ARG A 73 21.90 -15.14 -2.02
CA ARG A 73 22.48 -16.43 -1.64
C ARG A 73 23.55 -16.83 -2.65
N PRO A 74 24.62 -17.52 -2.21
CA PRO A 74 25.68 -17.98 -3.11
C PRO A 74 25.20 -18.91 -4.24
N ASP A 75 24.12 -19.66 -3.99
CA ASP A 75 23.49 -20.58 -4.95
C ASP A 75 22.52 -19.91 -5.92
N GLY A 76 22.33 -18.58 -5.82
CA GLY A 76 21.39 -17.83 -6.66
C GLY A 76 19.91 -18.15 -6.43
N SER A 77 19.57 -18.97 -5.42
CA SER A 77 18.19 -19.43 -5.17
C SER A 77 17.26 -18.34 -4.66
N ARG A 78 17.80 -17.18 -4.21
CA ARG A 78 17.01 -16.08 -3.67
C ARG A 78 16.88 -14.98 -4.71
N PRO A 79 15.66 -14.63 -5.14
CA PRO A 79 15.46 -13.49 -6.01
C PRO A 79 15.82 -12.18 -5.29
N LYS A 80 16.23 -11.19 -6.07
CA LYS A 80 16.46 -9.84 -5.56
C LYS A 80 15.15 -9.31 -4.94
N THR A 81 15.22 -8.89 -3.70
CA THR A 81 14.05 -8.44 -2.93
C THR A 81 14.40 -7.20 -2.14
N ARG A 82 13.60 -6.13 -2.29
CA ARG A 82 13.76 -4.88 -1.55
C ARG A 82 12.48 -4.53 -0.80
N PHE A 83 12.64 -3.86 0.34
CA PHE A 83 11.56 -3.48 1.25
C PHE A 83 11.47 -1.96 1.34
N TYR A 84 10.24 -1.45 1.36
CA TYR A 84 9.95 -0.03 1.31
C TYR A 84 8.93 0.38 2.35
N SER A 85 9.07 1.59 2.90
CA SER A 85 8.10 2.20 3.81
C SER A 85 7.66 3.55 3.30
N GLY A 86 6.37 3.85 3.45
CA GLY A 86 5.84 5.21 3.40
C GLY A 86 6.26 6.01 4.65
N ASP A 87 5.80 7.25 4.73
CA ASP A 87 5.99 8.10 5.90
C ASP A 87 4.80 7.92 6.87
N HIS A 88 5.07 7.38 8.04
CA HIS A 88 4.11 7.20 9.13
C HIS A 88 4.27 8.30 10.20
N GLY A 89 4.06 9.55 9.79
CA GLY A 89 4.20 10.71 10.67
C GLY A 89 5.64 10.98 11.08
N GLY A 90 6.58 10.97 10.11
CA GLY A 90 8.00 11.17 10.29
C GLY A 90 8.75 9.91 10.74
N LYS A 91 8.11 8.75 10.77
CA LYS A 91 8.72 7.45 11.14
C LYS A 91 8.64 6.48 9.98
N LEU A 92 9.67 5.64 9.85
CA LEU A 92 9.65 4.52 8.91
C LEU A 92 9.10 3.28 9.64
N ASN A 93 8.24 2.54 8.94
CA ASN A 93 7.83 1.21 9.35
C ASN A 93 8.90 0.18 8.93
N ARG A 94 8.79 -1.07 9.37
CA ARG A 94 9.66 -2.16 8.91
C ARG A 94 9.56 -2.37 7.39
N HIS A 95 8.35 -2.33 6.83
CA HIS A 95 7.98 -2.15 5.42
C HIS A 95 6.46 -2.17 5.28
N ASP A 96 5.98 -1.49 4.25
CA ASP A 96 4.59 -1.51 3.79
C ASP A 96 4.49 -2.24 2.45
N LEU A 97 5.59 -2.22 1.72
CA LEU A 97 5.73 -2.83 0.41
C LEU A 97 7.04 -3.61 0.31
N ALA A 98 7.00 -4.79 -0.29
CA ALA A 98 8.18 -5.52 -0.76
C ALA A 98 8.09 -5.76 -2.27
N LEU A 99 9.22 -5.63 -2.96
CA LEU A 99 9.35 -5.93 -4.38
C LEU A 99 10.26 -7.14 -4.55
N VAL A 100 9.82 -8.10 -5.36
CA VAL A 100 10.57 -9.31 -5.70
C VAL A 100 10.84 -9.33 -7.19
N GLU A 101 12.12 -9.35 -7.61
CA GLU A 101 12.47 -9.35 -9.02
C GLU A 101 12.18 -10.70 -9.68
N MET A 102 11.35 -10.66 -10.72
CA MET A 102 10.96 -11.80 -11.55
C MET A 102 11.17 -11.42 -13.02
N PRO A 103 12.41 -11.54 -13.56
CA PRO A 103 12.76 -10.99 -14.89
C PRO A 103 11.95 -11.57 -16.05
N ASN A 104 11.38 -12.76 -15.87
CA ASN A 104 10.62 -13.46 -16.91
C ASN A 104 9.11 -13.15 -16.92
N LEU A 105 8.66 -12.17 -16.11
CA LEU A 105 7.26 -11.72 -16.20
C LEU A 105 6.97 -11.13 -17.57
N PRO A 106 5.78 -11.40 -18.14
CA PRO A 106 5.38 -10.79 -19.40
C PRO A 106 5.30 -9.25 -19.27
N PRO A 107 5.38 -8.50 -20.40
CA PRO A 107 5.16 -7.06 -20.36
C PRO A 107 3.76 -6.76 -19.80
N PRO A 108 3.60 -5.62 -19.08
CA PRO A 108 2.30 -5.27 -18.51
C PRO A 108 1.28 -5.01 -19.63
N PRO A 109 0.06 -5.51 -19.46
CA PRO A 109 -1.05 -5.05 -20.30
C PRO A 109 -1.35 -3.58 -19.99
N PRO A 110 -2.04 -2.87 -20.91
CA PRO A 110 -2.60 -1.57 -20.58
C PRO A 110 -3.51 -1.69 -19.34
N TRP A 111 -3.31 -0.81 -18.37
CA TRP A 111 -4.13 -0.85 -17.16
C TRP A 111 -5.57 -0.37 -17.45
N ASN A 112 -6.54 -1.14 -16.98
CA ASN A 112 -7.95 -0.78 -16.98
C ASN A 112 -8.56 -1.22 -15.65
N MET A 113 -9.23 -0.32 -14.95
CA MET A 113 -9.82 -0.59 -13.63
C MET A 113 -10.80 -1.77 -13.65
N PHE A 114 -11.53 -1.98 -14.75
CA PHE A 114 -12.60 -2.98 -14.84
C PHE A 114 -12.24 -4.20 -15.67
N ASP A 115 -11.07 -4.21 -16.30
CA ASP A 115 -10.63 -5.29 -17.19
C ASP A 115 -9.10 -5.48 -17.09
N SER A 116 -8.61 -5.57 -15.87
CA SER A 116 -7.20 -5.85 -15.62
C SER A 116 -7.00 -7.36 -15.47
N PRO A 117 -6.11 -7.98 -16.25
CA PRO A 117 -5.76 -9.39 -16.11
C PRO A 117 -4.89 -9.66 -14.89
N LEU A 118 -4.39 -8.63 -14.20
CA LEU A 118 -3.62 -8.78 -12.96
C LEU A 118 -4.55 -9.14 -11.79
N ALA A 119 -4.08 -10.00 -10.91
CA ALA A 119 -4.83 -10.42 -9.72
C ALA A 119 -5.09 -9.26 -8.73
N ILE A 120 -4.22 -8.23 -8.74
CA ILE A 120 -4.41 -6.99 -7.97
C ILE A 120 -4.93 -5.93 -8.93
N ASN A 121 -6.13 -5.41 -8.69
CA ASN A 121 -6.73 -4.35 -9.49
C ASN A 121 -5.96 -3.03 -9.31
N HIS A 122 -5.82 -2.57 -8.07
CA HIS A 122 -5.01 -1.41 -7.71
C HIS A 122 -4.56 -1.49 -6.23
N ILE A 123 -3.61 -0.63 -5.90
CA ILE A 123 -3.09 -0.42 -4.56
C ILE A 123 -3.43 1.02 -4.19
N ALA A 124 -4.17 1.20 -3.11
CA ALA A 124 -4.53 2.54 -2.62
C ALA A 124 -3.49 3.06 -1.63
N ILE A 125 -3.04 4.29 -1.85
CA ILE A 125 -2.04 5.00 -1.06
C ILE A 125 -2.64 6.32 -0.60
N ALA A 126 -2.77 6.49 0.71
CA ALA A 126 -3.34 7.70 1.29
C ALA A 126 -2.28 8.79 1.47
N MET A 127 -2.63 10.01 1.03
CA MET A 127 -1.89 11.22 1.33
C MET A 127 -2.38 11.81 2.65
N PRO A 128 -1.50 12.54 3.39
CA PRO A 128 -1.86 13.08 4.71
C PRO A 128 -3.05 14.03 4.68
N ASN A 129 -3.20 14.78 3.59
CA ASN A 129 -4.25 15.79 3.43
C ASN A 129 -4.40 16.21 1.96
N ARG A 130 -5.44 17.03 1.68
CA ARG A 130 -5.74 17.57 0.36
C ARG A 130 -4.59 18.39 -0.24
N ASP A 131 -3.96 19.26 0.54
CA ASP A 131 -2.91 20.15 0.02
C ASP A 131 -1.68 19.37 -0.47
N ASP A 132 -1.27 18.34 0.27
CA ASP A 132 -0.17 17.46 -0.13
C ASP A 132 -0.56 16.58 -1.31
N TRP A 133 -1.82 16.16 -1.40
CA TRP A 133 -2.34 15.46 -2.57
C TRP A 133 -2.31 16.35 -3.83
N LEU A 134 -2.73 17.63 -3.75
CA LEU A 134 -2.65 18.57 -4.87
C LEU A 134 -1.21 18.84 -5.31
N LYS A 135 -0.27 18.98 -4.36
CA LYS A 135 1.17 19.09 -4.67
C LYS A 135 1.68 17.84 -5.40
N LEU A 136 1.23 16.66 -4.97
CA LEU A 136 1.58 15.40 -5.64
C LEU A 136 1.00 15.34 -7.06
N LEU A 137 -0.23 15.76 -7.31
CA LEU A 137 -0.80 15.84 -8.66
C LEU A 137 0.08 16.71 -9.58
N ALA A 138 0.44 17.91 -9.14
CA ALA A 138 1.30 18.80 -9.89
C ALA A 138 2.68 18.19 -10.15
N PHE A 139 3.27 17.54 -9.15
CA PHE A 139 4.54 16.82 -9.28
C PHE A 139 4.46 15.68 -10.30
N LEU A 140 3.48 14.79 -10.18
CA LEU A 140 3.27 13.67 -11.10
C LEU A 140 3.10 14.14 -12.55
N LYS A 141 2.31 15.21 -12.75
CA LYS A 141 2.13 15.82 -14.08
C LYS A 141 3.44 16.37 -14.64
N SER A 142 4.27 17.03 -13.81
CA SER A 142 5.58 17.54 -14.22
C SER A 142 6.58 16.44 -14.59
N ARG A 143 6.37 15.21 -14.07
CA ARG A 143 7.17 14.02 -14.38
C ARG A 143 6.63 13.24 -15.59
N GLY A 144 5.57 13.72 -16.23
CA GLY A 144 4.96 13.06 -17.39
C GLY A 144 4.13 11.81 -17.04
N VAL A 145 3.73 11.66 -15.79
CA VAL A 145 2.88 10.53 -15.37
C VAL A 145 1.48 10.69 -15.98
N THR A 146 0.98 9.62 -16.57
CA THR A 146 -0.35 9.59 -17.16
C THR A 146 -1.41 9.45 -16.08
N PHE A 147 -2.39 10.35 -16.07
CA PHE A 147 -3.57 10.26 -15.21
C PHE A 147 -4.64 9.45 -15.94
N HIS A 148 -4.86 8.20 -15.54
CA HIS A 148 -5.85 7.33 -16.18
C HIS A 148 -7.27 7.70 -15.78
N ARG A 149 -7.46 8.09 -14.53
CA ARG A 149 -8.77 8.43 -13.97
C ARG A 149 -8.61 9.30 -12.73
N ARG A 150 -9.53 10.26 -12.54
CA ARG A 150 -9.75 10.95 -11.26
C ARG A 150 -11.20 10.80 -10.87
N VAL A 151 -11.45 10.60 -9.58
CA VAL A 151 -12.80 10.36 -9.06
C VAL A 151 -12.95 11.00 -7.68
N ASN A 152 -14.08 11.66 -7.48
CA ASN A 152 -14.64 11.93 -6.16
C ASN A 152 -15.54 10.75 -5.78
N HIS A 153 -15.15 10.01 -4.74
CA HIS A 153 -15.89 8.87 -4.22
C HIS A 153 -16.80 9.23 -3.02
N GLY A 154 -16.94 10.51 -2.72
CA GLY A 154 -17.75 10.98 -1.59
C GLY A 154 -17.12 10.77 -0.21
N MET A 155 -16.14 9.88 -0.10
CA MET A 155 -15.32 9.64 1.09
C MET A 155 -13.83 9.85 0.84
N THR A 156 -13.42 9.83 -0.43
CA THR A 156 -12.05 10.09 -0.89
C THR A 156 -12.08 10.83 -2.21
N HIS A 157 -11.06 11.66 -2.47
CA HIS A 157 -10.72 12.08 -3.82
C HIS A 157 -9.49 11.34 -4.29
N SER A 158 -9.58 10.72 -5.44
CA SER A 158 -8.62 9.73 -5.92
C SER A 158 -8.09 10.04 -7.31
N LEU A 159 -6.80 9.78 -7.52
CA LEU A 159 -6.13 9.71 -8.81
C LEU A 159 -5.65 8.29 -9.06
N TYR A 160 -5.88 7.77 -10.26
CA TYR A 160 -5.41 6.45 -10.71
C TYR A 160 -4.29 6.60 -11.75
N ILE A 161 -3.15 5.99 -11.46
CA ILE A 161 -1.96 5.90 -12.32
C ILE A 161 -1.50 4.44 -12.39
N THR A 162 -0.41 4.16 -13.10
CA THR A 162 0.22 2.83 -13.10
C THR A 162 1.69 2.89 -12.72
N ASP A 163 2.16 1.82 -12.09
CA ASP A 163 3.58 1.56 -11.92
C ASP A 163 4.20 0.99 -13.22
N PRO A 164 5.54 0.85 -13.35
CA PRO A 164 6.19 0.28 -14.52
C PRO A 164 5.84 -1.17 -14.83
N ASN A 165 5.26 -1.90 -13.88
CA ASN A 165 4.84 -3.30 -14.05
C ASN A 165 3.36 -3.44 -14.43
N GLY A 166 2.63 -2.33 -14.51
CA GLY A 166 1.22 -2.28 -14.87
C GLY A 166 0.27 -2.41 -13.69
N TYR A 167 0.76 -2.41 -12.44
CA TYR A 167 -0.12 -2.32 -11.29
C TYR A 167 -0.80 -0.97 -11.23
N GLY A 168 -2.12 -0.98 -11.05
CA GLY A 168 -2.87 0.24 -10.76
C GLY A 168 -2.46 0.80 -9.39
N ILE A 169 -2.22 2.09 -9.34
CA ILE A 169 -1.96 2.84 -8.10
C ILE A 169 -3.06 3.88 -7.97
N GLU A 170 -3.81 3.80 -6.89
CA GLU A 170 -4.73 4.84 -6.48
C GLU A 170 -4.03 5.74 -5.47
N VAL A 171 -3.90 7.03 -5.76
CA VAL A 171 -3.40 8.00 -4.79
C VAL A 171 -4.56 8.87 -4.36
N LEU A 172 -4.88 8.84 -3.08
CA LEU A 172 -6.06 9.49 -2.52
C LEU A 172 -5.75 10.36 -1.30
N TYR A 173 -6.67 11.24 -0.95
CA TYR A 173 -6.83 11.74 0.42
C TYR A 173 -8.24 11.46 0.90
N GLU A 174 -8.39 11.29 2.22
CA GLU A 174 -9.68 11.02 2.85
C GLU A 174 -10.42 12.33 3.15
N LEU A 175 -11.72 12.34 2.88
CA LEU A 175 -12.62 13.39 3.33
C LEU A 175 -12.97 13.22 4.82
N PRO A 176 -13.37 14.30 5.52
CA PRO A 176 -13.79 14.22 6.91
C PRO A 176 -14.81 13.11 7.14
N ARG A 177 -14.60 12.32 8.18
CA ARG A 177 -15.40 11.11 8.45
C ARG A 177 -16.89 11.41 8.62
N ASP A 178 -17.23 12.55 9.21
CA ASP A 178 -18.61 13.00 9.41
C ASP A 178 -19.38 13.29 8.11
N MET A 179 -18.68 13.34 6.96
CA MET A 179 -19.31 13.51 5.64
C MET A 179 -19.87 12.20 5.08
N TRP A 180 -19.35 11.05 5.50
CA TRP A 180 -19.68 9.76 4.87
C TRP A 180 -20.06 8.64 5.85
N GLU A 181 -19.74 8.75 7.16
CA GLU A 181 -19.97 7.67 8.12
C GLU A 181 -21.45 7.43 8.44
N GLY A 182 -22.32 8.40 8.18
CA GLY A 182 -23.77 8.28 8.43
C GLY A 182 -24.49 7.32 7.48
N ASP A 183 -23.97 7.16 6.24
CA ASP A 183 -24.44 6.17 5.27
C ASP A 183 -23.27 5.69 4.39
N ILE A 184 -22.53 4.74 4.91
CA ILE A 184 -21.33 4.19 4.24
C ILE A 184 -21.70 3.50 2.91
N ASP A 185 -22.84 2.84 2.85
CA ASP A 185 -23.27 2.14 1.62
C ASP A 185 -23.56 3.16 0.50
N ALA A 186 -24.29 4.23 0.78
CA ALA A 186 -24.50 5.30 -0.18
C ALA A 186 -23.19 5.96 -0.62
N ALA A 187 -22.26 6.22 0.30
CA ALA A 187 -20.95 6.78 -0.01
C ALA A 187 -20.12 5.85 -0.91
N LEU A 188 -20.09 4.54 -0.64
CA LEU A 188 -19.40 3.54 -1.47
C LEU A 188 -19.99 3.45 -2.90
N ASN A 189 -21.26 3.74 -3.08
CA ASN A 189 -21.94 3.74 -4.37
C ASN A 189 -21.85 5.08 -5.11
N TYR A 190 -21.25 6.12 -4.50
CA TYR A 190 -21.05 7.41 -5.14
C TYR A 190 -19.74 7.44 -5.95
N ALA A 191 -19.80 7.95 -7.18
CA ALA A 191 -18.62 8.18 -8.00
C ALA A 191 -18.88 9.31 -9.01
N GLU A 192 -18.13 10.39 -8.88
CA GLU A 192 -18.11 11.50 -9.82
C GLU A 192 -16.76 11.54 -10.54
N ARG A 193 -16.78 11.55 -11.88
CA ARG A 193 -15.54 11.67 -12.66
C ARG A 193 -15.04 13.10 -12.65
N LEU A 194 -13.74 13.24 -12.40
CA LEU A 194 -13.03 14.51 -12.43
C LEU A 194 -12.08 14.56 -13.63
N PRO A 195 -11.70 15.78 -14.12
CA PRO A 195 -10.76 15.94 -15.22
C PRO A 195 -9.41 15.30 -14.98
N THR A 196 -8.81 14.72 -16.03
CA THR A 196 -7.46 14.12 -16.00
C THR A 196 -6.45 14.89 -16.85
N GLU A 197 -6.91 15.89 -17.63
CA GLU A 197 -6.09 16.68 -18.54
C GLU A 197 -6.26 18.19 -18.27
N GLY A 198 -5.35 18.98 -18.80
CA GLY A 198 -5.36 20.45 -18.63
C GLY A 198 -5.05 20.90 -17.20
N GLU A 199 -5.32 22.17 -16.93
CA GLU A 199 -5.15 22.77 -15.57
C GLU A 199 -6.21 22.23 -14.59
N GLU A 200 -7.38 21.88 -15.09
CA GLU A 200 -8.47 21.31 -14.30
C GLU A 200 -8.09 19.97 -13.66
N ALA A 201 -7.11 19.26 -14.23
CA ALA A 201 -6.57 18.04 -13.61
C ALA A 201 -5.76 18.28 -12.33
N LEU A 202 -5.38 19.53 -12.06
CA LEU A 202 -4.52 19.91 -10.93
C LEU A 202 -5.27 20.70 -9.86
N VAL A 203 -6.57 20.88 -10.03
CA VAL A 203 -7.44 21.54 -9.04
C VAL A 203 -8.45 20.54 -8.46
N ASP A 204 -8.99 20.88 -7.32
CA ASP A 204 -9.94 20.06 -6.60
C ASP A 204 -11.00 20.93 -5.93
N ASP A 205 -12.26 20.69 -6.26
CA ASP A 205 -13.41 21.36 -5.65
C ASP A 205 -13.94 20.48 -4.51
N ALA A 206 -13.45 20.73 -3.31
CA ALA A 206 -13.92 20.05 -2.10
C ALA A 206 -15.19 20.66 -1.50
N ASP A 207 -15.65 21.80 -2.02
CA ASP A 207 -16.80 22.52 -1.45
C ASP A 207 -18.16 21.94 -1.90
N ASN A 208 -18.15 21.16 -3.00
CA ASN A 208 -19.35 20.54 -3.58
C ASN A 208 -19.44 19.03 -3.31
N VAL A 209 -18.81 18.53 -2.26
CA VAL A 209 -18.85 17.11 -1.92
C VAL A 209 -20.16 16.76 -1.23
N PRO A 210 -20.87 15.70 -1.65
CA PRO A 210 -22.08 15.26 -0.98
C PRO A 210 -21.81 14.79 0.44
N VAL A 211 -22.81 14.97 1.31
CA VAL A 211 -22.79 14.45 2.69
C VAL A 211 -23.79 13.30 2.79
N PHE A 212 -23.34 12.14 3.25
CA PHE A 212 -24.13 10.93 3.31
C PHE A 212 -24.66 10.66 4.71
N GLY A 213 -25.96 10.37 4.82
CA GLY A 213 -26.59 9.94 6.06
C GLY A 213 -26.80 11.02 7.12
N LYS A 214 -26.73 12.32 6.77
CA LYS A 214 -27.23 13.39 7.66
C LYS A 214 -28.72 13.56 7.43
N PRO A 215 -29.51 13.71 8.54
CA PRO A 215 -30.94 14.00 8.45
C PRO A 215 -31.21 15.37 7.83
#